data_4afe4c278cec5664bc909011aa4c8a45
#
_entry.id   4afe4c278cec5664bc909011aa4c8a45
#
_cell.length_a   1.000
_cell.length_b   1.000
_cell.length_c   1.000
_cell.angle_alpha   90.00
_cell.angle_beta   90.00
_cell.angle_gamma   90.00
#
_symmetry.space_group_name_H-M   'P 1'
#
loop_
_entity.id
_entity.type
_entity.pdbx_description
1 polymer ?
#
loop_
_entity_poly.entity_id
_entity_poly.type
_entity_poly.pdbx_seq_one_letter_code
_entity_poly.pdbx_strand_id
1 'polypeptide(L)'
;MDKRLNATVPAGMDGKTVKDVARSLLSLSSTRLKKAKRVPGGVRVNGQDVFVTHVVRAGDEVSILIEQEGAVSPGVVPTPGAVDVVYEDEYLLVLNKPANMPVHPSAGHYDDSLANRCAARFGGVFRPVNRLDAGTSGLMVAARDAHVHALLCKALHTGDFERRYLAVAEGVFAEKQGVVDAPIARVEGSAIKRCVSPDGQRAVTHYRVLRNNSRFSLVELTLETGRTHQIRVHMAHLGHPLAGDFLYGTEDKELIRRAALHAFHLRLTHPITGQTLEFERELPEDMRALTEGMVE
;
A
#
# COMPACT_ATOMS: atom_id res chain seq x y z
N MET A 1 8.07 -2.32 -23.41
CA MET A 1 7.85 -3.73 -23.84
C MET A 1 6.66 -4.31 -23.11
N ASP A 2 5.90 -5.17 -23.79
CA ASP A 2 4.83 -5.94 -23.17
C ASP A 2 5.40 -6.79 -22.01
N LYS A 3 4.82 -6.70 -20.83
CA LYS A 3 5.19 -7.56 -19.71
C LYS A 3 4.50 -8.91 -19.80
N ARG A 4 5.27 -9.99 -19.75
CA ARG A 4 4.79 -11.36 -19.84
C ARG A 4 5.35 -12.20 -18.69
N LEU A 5 4.55 -13.17 -18.23
CA LEU A 5 5.01 -14.26 -17.37
C LEU A 5 5.26 -15.48 -18.22
N ASN A 6 6.41 -16.11 -18.00
CA ASN A 6 6.81 -17.32 -18.72
C ASN A 6 7.03 -18.45 -17.73
N ALA A 7 6.66 -19.68 -18.13
CA ALA A 7 6.96 -20.88 -17.38
C ALA A 7 7.21 -22.04 -18.35
N THR A 8 8.24 -22.84 -18.07
CA THR A 8 8.43 -24.13 -18.70
C THR A 8 7.58 -25.17 -17.98
N VAL A 9 6.82 -25.96 -18.73
CA VAL A 9 5.92 -26.98 -18.19
C VAL A 9 6.74 -28.13 -17.62
N PRO A 10 6.66 -28.44 -16.30
CA PRO A 10 7.37 -29.56 -15.72
C PRO A 10 6.66 -30.90 -16.04
N ALA A 11 7.37 -32.02 -15.91
CA ALA A 11 6.83 -33.36 -16.17
C ALA A 11 5.52 -33.67 -15.44
N GLY A 12 5.36 -33.19 -14.19
CA GLY A 12 4.13 -33.37 -13.40
C GLY A 12 2.90 -32.61 -13.92
N MET A 13 3.05 -31.76 -14.92
CA MET A 13 1.95 -31.03 -15.56
C MET A 13 1.73 -31.43 -17.03
N ASP A 14 2.38 -32.50 -17.49
CA ASP A 14 2.13 -33.07 -18.83
C ASP A 14 0.64 -33.41 -19.01
N GLY A 15 0.06 -33.03 -20.14
CA GLY A 15 -1.37 -33.24 -20.42
C GLY A 15 -2.32 -32.29 -19.71
N LYS A 16 -1.84 -31.34 -18.91
CA LYS A 16 -2.68 -30.28 -18.30
C LYS A 16 -2.99 -29.19 -19.31
N THR A 17 -3.88 -28.26 -18.94
CA THR A 17 -4.20 -27.11 -19.79
C THR A 17 -3.32 -25.90 -19.45
N VAL A 18 -3.18 -24.97 -20.41
CA VAL A 18 -2.56 -23.64 -20.16
C VAL A 18 -3.17 -22.93 -18.96
N LYS A 19 -4.50 -23.10 -18.75
CA LYS A 19 -5.19 -22.55 -17.57
C LYS A 19 -4.65 -23.14 -16.26
N ASP A 20 -4.32 -24.43 -16.23
CA ASP A 20 -3.80 -25.10 -15.04
C ASP A 20 -2.36 -24.63 -14.77
N VAL A 21 -1.51 -24.54 -15.81
CA VAL A 21 -0.17 -23.96 -15.73
C VAL A 21 -0.20 -22.51 -15.22
N ALA A 22 -1.08 -21.68 -15.81
CA ALA A 22 -1.24 -20.30 -15.40
C ALA A 22 -1.59 -20.13 -13.92
N ARG A 23 -2.42 -21.03 -13.39
CA ARG A 23 -2.82 -21.00 -11.97
C ARG A 23 -1.77 -21.54 -11.03
N SER A 24 -1.19 -22.69 -11.36
CA SER A 24 -0.30 -23.44 -10.47
C SER A 24 1.13 -22.91 -10.48
N LEU A 25 1.69 -22.60 -11.65
CA LEU A 25 3.09 -22.15 -11.78
C LEU A 25 3.22 -20.63 -11.79
N LEU A 26 2.30 -19.95 -12.48
CA LEU A 26 2.38 -18.48 -12.63
C LEU A 26 1.51 -17.74 -11.61
N SER A 27 0.81 -18.44 -10.71
CA SER A 27 -0.06 -17.87 -9.68
C SER A 27 -1.07 -16.84 -10.22
N LEU A 28 -1.50 -16.99 -11.48
CA LEU A 28 -2.39 -16.04 -12.14
C LEU A 28 -3.84 -16.16 -11.66
N SER A 29 -4.43 -15.03 -11.29
CA SER A 29 -5.86 -14.99 -10.97
C SER A 29 -6.73 -15.24 -12.20
N SER A 30 -7.94 -15.79 -11.97
CA SER A 30 -8.92 -16.04 -13.05
C SER A 30 -9.27 -14.74 -13.81
N THR A 31 -9.33 -13.59 -13.12
CA THR A 31 -9.59 -12.30 -13.73
C THR A 31 -8.46 -11.87 -14.67
N ARG A 32 -7.21 -12.08 -14.27
CA ARG A 32 -6.05 -11.74 -15.08
C ARG A 32 -5.98 -12.61 -16.33
N LEU A 33 -6.17 -13.91 -16.18
CA LEU A 33 -6.21 -14.84 -17.31
C LEU A 33 -7.36 -14.51 -18.29
N LYS A 34 -8.53 -14.09 -17.77
CA LYS A 34 -9.63 -13.60 -18.62
C LYS A 34 -9.28 -12.34 -19.42
N LYS A 35 -8.46 -11.45 -18.87
CA LYS A 35 -7.95 -10.28 -19.61
C LYS A 35 -6.96 -10.69 -20.67
N ALA A 36 -5.95 -11.50 -20.34
CA ALA A 36 -4.94 -11.96 -21.29
C ALA A 36 -5.55 -12.64 -22.52
N LYS A 37 -6.49 -13.58 -22.33
CA LYS A 37 -7.11 -14.30 -23.46
C LYS A 37 -7.95 -13.44 -24.42
N ARG A 38 -8.26 -12.18 -24.08
CA ARG A 38 -9.01 -11.24 -24.93
C ARG A 38 -8.11 -10.41 -25.82
N VAL A 39 -6.80 -10.47 -25.60
CA VAL A 39 -5.81 -9.70 -26.34
C VAL A 39 -5.13 -10.64 -27.36
N PRO A 40 -5.01 -10.28 -28.63
CA PRO A 40 -4.22 -11.03 -29.61
C PRO A 40 -2.79 -11.23 -29.07
N GLY A 41 -2.25 -12.43 -29.16
CA GLY A 41 -0.95 -12.76 -28.60
C GLY A 41 -0.90 -12.83 -27.06
N GLY A 42 -2.02 -12.68 -26.38
CA GLY A 42 -2.07 -12.61 -24.91
C GLY A 42 -1.75 -13.92 -24.21
N VAL A 43 -1.94 -15.07 -24.87
CA VAL A 43 -1.63 -16.42 -24.37
C VAL A 43 -0.88 -17.18 -25.46
N ARG A 44 0.34 -17.63 -25.17
CA ARG A 44 1.19 -18.34 -26.11
C ARG A 44 1.77 -19.62 -25.52
N VAL A 45 1.96 -20.61 -26.39
CA VAL A 45 2.77 -21.80 -26.10
C VAL A 45 3.80 -21.92 -27.23
N ASN A 46 5.07 -22.03 -26.86
CA ASN A 46 6.20 -22.07 -27.81
C ASN A 46 6.14 -20.94 -28.86
N GLY A 47 5.76 -19.74 -28.41
CA GLY A 47 5.64 -18.55 -29.27
C GLY A 47 4.33 -18.45 -30.08
N GLN A 48 3.52 -19.50 -30.16
CA GLN A 48 2.26 -19.54 -30.91
C GLN A 48 1.07 -19.15 -30.05
N ASP A 49 0.14 -18.37 -30.59
CA ASP A 49 -1.08 -17.97 -29.91
C ASP A 49 -2.01 -19.19 -29.72
N VAL A 50 -2.46 -19.42 -28.49
CA VAL A 50 -3.32 -20.56 -28.15
C VAL A 50 -4.49 -20.13 -27.23
N PHE A 51 -5.50 -20.99 -27.16
CA PHE A 51 -6.55 -20.85 -26.15
C PHE A 51 -6.10 -21.36 -24.77
N VAL A 52 -6.67 -20.85 -23.71
CA VAL A 52 -6.38 -21.29 -22.32
C VAL A 52 -6.74 -22.77 -22.05
N THR A 53 -7.53 -23.38 -22.94
CA THR A 53 -7.88 -24.82 -22.93
C THR A 53 -6.87 -25.68 -23.68
N HIS A 54 -5.87 -25.09 -24.33
CA HIS A 54 -4.81 -25.83 -25.02
C HIS A 54 -4.09 -26.75 -24.05
N VAL A 55 -3.90 -27.99 -24.46
CA VAL A 55 -3.19 -29.03 -23.67
C VAL A 55 -1.72 -28.90 -23.92
N VAL A 56 -0.93 -28.76 -22.86
CA VAL A 56 0.52 -28.59 -22.89
C VAL A 56 1.25 -29.89 -22.61
N ARG A 57 2.47 -29.99 -23.07
CA ARG A 57 3.40 -31.09 -22.81
C ARG A 57 4.55 -30.66 -21.93
N ALA A 58 5.18 -31.61 -21.26
CA ALA A 58 6.42 -31.34 -20.53
C ALA A 58 7.47 -30.75 -21.45
N GLY A 59 8.11 -29.65 -21.02
CA GLY A 59 9.08 -28.87 -21.82
C GLY A 59 8.47 -27.73 -22.62
N ASP A 60 7.15 -27.63 -22.79
CA ASP A 60 6.53 -26.50 -23.46
C ASP A 60 6.77 -25.19 -22.69
N GLU A 61 7.00 -24.10 -23.43
CA GLU A 61 7.10 -22.76 -22.86
C GLU A 61 5.76 -22.04 -22.94
N VAL A 62 5.12 -21.84 -21.80
CA VAL A 62 3.87 -21.07 -21.68
C VAL A 62 4.21 -19.61 -21.37
N SER A 63 3.66 -18.68 -22.17
CA SER A 63 3.88 -17.24 -22.05
C SER A 63 2.54 -16.50 -22.00
N ILE A 64 2.30 -15.74 -20.91
CA ILE A 64 1.04 -15.02 -20.69
C ILE A 64 1.29 -13.53 -20.49
N LEU A 65 0.59 -12.71 -21.28
CA LEU A 65 0.63 -11.26 -21.18
C LEU A 65 0.01 -10.77 -19.88
N ILE A 66 0.77 -10.03 -19.11
CA ILE A 66 0.26 -9.40 -17.86
C ILE A 66 0.03 -7.90 -18.01
N GLU A 67 0.74 -7.25 -18.91
CA GLU A 67 0.57 -5.82 -19.17
C GLU A 67 1.05 -5.47 -20.60
N GLN A 68 0.27 -4.63 -21.30
CA GLN A 68 0.65 -4.08 -22.58
C GLN A 68 1.56 -2.86 -22.43
N GLU A 69 2.48 -2.68 -23.35
CA GLU A 69 3.29 -1.46 -23.44
C GLU A 69 2.39 -0.22 -23.58
N GLY A 70 2.77 0.86 -22.90
CA GLY A 70 2.04 2.12 -22.93
C GLY A 70 0.77 2.18 -22.08
N ALA A 71 0.45 1.12 -21.30
CA ALA A 71 -0.64 1.19 -20.34
C ALA A 71 -0.38 2.31 -19.32
N VAL A 72 -1.40 3.14 -19.07
CA VAL A 72 -1.35 4.25 -18.09
C VAL A 72 -2.48 4.11 -17.08
N SER A 73 -2.31 4.72 -15.92
CA SER A 73 -3.38 4.80 -14.92
C SER A 73 -4.51 5.72 -15.43
N PRO A 74 -5.76 5.25 -15.50
CA PRO A 74 -6.87 6.12 -15.91
C PRO A 74 -6.96 7.36 -15.02
N GLY A 75 -7.09 8.53 -15.63
CA GLY A 75 -7.23 9.82 -14.93
C GLY A 75 -5.95 10.34 -14.25
N VAL A 76 -4.80 9.71 -14.48
CA VAL A 76 -3.50 10.17 -13.99
C VAL A 76 -2.75 10.86 -15.12
N VAL A 77 -2.52 12.16 -14.98
CA VAL A 77 -1.69 12.96 -15.89
C VAL A 77 -0.24 12.88 -15.41
N PRO A 78 0.71 12.39 -16.23
CA PRO A 78 2.11 12.40 -15.85
C PRO A 78 2.62 13.83 -15.60
N THR A 79 3.04 14.12 -14.37
CA THR A 79 3.49 15.45 -13.97
C THR A 79 4.88 15.33 -13.32
N PRO A 80 5.92 16.00 -13.86
CA PRO A 80 7.26 15.98 -13.29
C PRO A 80 7.28 16.47 -11.84
N GLY A 81 8.14 15.84 -11.03
CA GLY A 81 8.34 16.20 -9.63
C GLY A 81 9.17 15.17 -8.89
N ALA A 82 9.63 15.54 -7.70
CA ALA A 82 10.45 14.66 -6.88
C ALA A 82 9.65 13.43 -6.41
N VAL A 83 10.27 12.26 -6.53
CA VAL A 83 9.81 11.00 -5.94
C VAL A 83 10.98 10.42 -5.15
N ASP A 84 10.83 10.31 -3.84
CA ASP A 84 11.82 9.70 -2.96
C ASP A 84 11.67 8.17 -3.02
N VAL A 85 12.61 7.53 -3.72
CA VAL A 85 12.66 6.09 -3.94
C VAL A 85 13.62 5.47 -2.94
N VAL A 86 13.10 4.63 -2.07
CA VAL A 86 13.85 3.91 -1.03
C VAL A 86 14.44 2.61 -1.58
N TYR A 87 13.66 1.94 -2.43
CA TYR A 87 14.04 0.70 -3.09
C TYR A 87 13.33 0.59 -4.44
N GLU A 88 14.02 0.06 -5.43
CA GLU A 88 13.48 -0.18 -6.76
C GLU A 88 14.09 -1.45 -7.35
N ASP A 89 13.24 -2.31 -7.89
CA ASP A 89 13.64 -3.42 -8.75
C ASP A 89 12.68 -3.56 -9.95
N GLU A 90 12.76 -4.70 -10.65
CA GLU A 90 11.88 -4.98 -11.80
C GLU A 90 10.41 -5.11 -11.39
N TYR A 91 10.11 -5.47 -10.13
CA TYR A 91 8.80 -5.91 -9.66
C TYR A 91 8.08 -4.88 -8.79
N LEU A 92 8.80 -4.16 -7.95
CA LEU A 92 8.20 -3.23 -6.99
C LEU A 92 9.06 -1.99 -6.73
N LEU A 93 8.40 -0.99 -6.16
CA LEU A 93 8.99 0.23 -5.65
C LEU A 93 8.63 0.36 -4.17
N VAL A 94 9.59 0.73 -3.33
CA VAL A 94 9.33 1.28 -2.00
C VAL A 94 9.60 2.77 -2.04
N LEU A 95 8.62 3.55 -1.67
CA LEU A 95 8.62 5.00 -1.76
C LEU A 95 8.51 5.61 -0.36
N ASN A 96 9.20 6.72 -0.11
CA ASN A 96 8.97 7.56 1.05
C ASN A 96 8.09 8.75 0.62
N LYS A 97 6.78 8.66 0.89
CA LYS A 97 5.83 9.69 0.50
C LYS A 97 6.00 10.92 1.41
N PRO A 98 6.15 12.12 0.87
CA PRO A 98 6.10 13.33 1.68
C PRO A 98 4.71 13.54 2.28
N ALA A 99 4.63 14.33 3.33
CA ALA A 99 3.37 14.85 3.85
C ALA A 99 2.70 15.80 2.86
N ASN A 100 1.39 16.04 3.05
CA ASN A 100 0.57 16.96 2.25
C ASN A 100 0.53 16.64 0.75
N MET A 101 0.74 15.36 0.40
CA MET A 101 0.63 14.85 -0.97
C MET A 101 -0.32 13.65 -0.99
N PRO A 102 -1.42 13.69 -1.74
CA PRO A 102 -2.29 12.53 -1.92
C PRO A 102 -1.58 11.45 -2.75
N VAL A 103 -1.94 10.19 -2.52
CA VAL A 103 -1.40 9.04 -3.28
C VAL A 103 -1.93 9.03 -4.71
N HIS A 104 -3.20 9.34 -4.89
CA HIS A 104 -3.89 9.42 -6.20
C HIS A 104 -4.54 10.79 -6.40
N PRO A 105 -4.82 11.18 -7.65
CA PRO A 105 -5.65 12.34 -7.94
C PRO A 105 -6.96 12.32 -7.15
N SER A 106 -7.35 13.47 -6.65
CA SER A 106 -8.57 13.69 -5.87
C SER A 106 -9.07 15.12 -6.08
N ALA A 107 -10.24 15.46 -5.52
CA ALA A 107 -10.75 16.81 -5.60
C ALA A 107 -9.74 17.84 -5.07
N GLY A 108 -9.40 18.84 -5.90
CA GLY A 108 -8.38 19.85 -5.60
C GLY A 108 -6.92 19.41 -5.83
N HIS A 109 -6.68 18.14 -6.21
CA HIS A 109 -5.37 17.55 -6.46
C HIS A 109 -5.41 16.70 -7.72
N TYR A 110 -5.33 17.31 -8.89
CA TYR A 110 -5.51 16.62 -10.17
C TYR A 110 -4.18 16.17 -10.79
N ASP A 111 -3.09 16.90 -10.55
CA ASP A 111 -1.79 16.74 -11.19
C ASP A 111 -0.59 16.76 -10.23
N ASP A 112 -0.81 16.89 -8.92
CA ASP A 112 0.21 17.00 -7.87
C ASP A 112 0.31 15.76 -6.96
N SER A 113 -0.43 14.70 -7.25
CA SER A 113 -0.38 13.45 -6.46
C SER A 113 0.89 12.64 -6.71
N LEU A 114 1.20 11.71 -5.80
CA LEU A 114 2.32 10.78 -5.97
C LEU A 114 2.16 9.95 -7.26
N ALA A 115 0.93 9.56 -7.61
CA ALA A 115 0.65 8.83 -8.85
C ALA A 115 1.03 9.62 -10.11
N ASN A 116 0.79 10.95 -10.14
CA ASN A 116 1.19 11.80 -11.25
C ASN A 116 2.72 11.84 -11.41
N ARG A 117 3.44 12.01 -10.31
CA ARG A 117 4.92 12.02 -10.30
C ARG A 117 5.53 10.68 -10.67
N CYS A 118 4.96 9.57 -10.13
CA CYS A 118 5.39 8.23 -10.50
C CYS A 118 5.12 7.93 -11.98
N ALA A 119 3.98 8.36 -12.52
CA ALA A 119 3.67 8.21 -13.95
C ALA A 119 4.68 8.96 -14.85
N ALA A 120 5.13 10.15 -14.44
CA ALA A 120 6.14 10.91 -15.18
C ALA A 120 7.53 10.27 -15.10
N ARG A 121 7.91 9.73 -13.91
CA ARG A 121 9.25 9.17 -13.68
C ARG A 121 9.42 7.76 -14.24
N PHE A 122 8.43 6.89 -14.05
CA PHE A 122 8.53 5.46 -14.34
C PHE A 122 7.69 5.03 -15.54
N GLY A 123 6.75 5.87 -15.98
CA GLY A 123 5.71 5.49 -16.94
C GLY A 123 4.75 4.44 -16.37
N GLY A 124 3.89 3.91 -17.23
CA GLY A 124 3.02 2.79 -16.90
C GLY A 124 1.90 3.11 -15.90
N VAL A 125 1.31 2.05 -15.35
CA VAL A 125 0.23 2.13 -14.38
C VAL A 125 0.80 2.14 -12.97
N PHE A 126 0.57 3.21 -12.22
CA PHE A 126 0.91 3.27 -10.79
C PHE A 126 -0.02 2.38 -9.97
N ARG A 127 0.54 1.42 -9.24
CA ARG A 127 -0.20 0.41 -8.46
C ARG A 127 0.24 0.38 -7.01
N PRO A 128 -0.21 1.32 -6.18
CA PRO A 128 0.12 1.28 -4.76
C PRO A 128 -0.55 0.07 -4.10
N VAL A 129 0.23 -0.65 -3.29
CA VAL A 129 -0.21 -1.83 -2.53
C VAL A 129 -0.91 -1.39 -1.25
N ASN A 130 -0.34 -0.41 -0.56
CA ASN A 130 -0.94 0.28 0.58
C ASN A 130 -1.12 1.77 0.26
N ARG A 131 -1.97 2.43 1.01
CA ARG A 131 -2.21 3.87 0.86
C ARG A 131 -1.95 4.59 2.17
N LEU A 132 -1.47 5.81 2.05
CA LEU A 132 -1.34 6.77 3.14
C LEU A 132 -2.28 7.95 2.86
N ASP A 133 -2.84 8.53 3.91
CA ASP A 133 -3.61 9.78 3.79
C ASP A 133 -2.70 10.91 3.25
N ALA A 134 -3.28 11.96 2.69
CA ALA A 134 -2.50 13.07 2.14
C ALA A 134 -1.51 13.65 3.17
N GLY A 135 -1.97 13.91 4.40
CA GLY A 135 -1.14 14.44 5.49
C GLY A 135 -0.16 13.42 6.09
N THR A 136 -0.34 12.12 5.88
CA THR A 136 0.56 11.08 6.40
C THR A 136 1.79 10.95 5.52
N SER A 137 2.97 11.01 6.14
CA SER A 137 4.26 10.77 5.46
C SER A 137 4.76 9.34 5.65
N GLY A 138 5.79 8.95 4.89
CA GLY A 138 6.54 7.71 5.13
C GLY A 138 6.40 6.63 4.08
N LEU A 139 6.75 5.42 4.48
CA LEU A 139 6.97 4.28 3.61
C LEU A 139 5.67 3.73 3.01
N MET A 140 5.71 3.48 1.71
CA MET A 140 4.66 2.77 0.99
C MET A 140 5.22 1.94 -0.16
N VAL A 141 4.47 0.92 -0.58
CA VAL A 141 4.85 0.01 -1.66
C VAL A 141 3.95 0.24 -2.87
N ALA A 142 4.56 0.26 -4.04
CA ALA A 142 3.86 0.18 -5.32
C ALA A 142 4.41 -0.97 -6.16
N ALA A 143 3.54 -1.73 -6.78
CA ALA A 143 3.92 -2.78 -7.71
C ALA A 143 4.11 -2.22 -9.12
N ARG A 144 5.09 -2.76 -9.85
CA ARG A 144 5.39 -2.35 -11.23
C ARG A 144 4.51 -3.04 -12.27
N ASP A 145 3.81 -4.09 -11.86
CA ASP A 145 2.81 -4.76 -12.70
C ASP A 145 1.63 -5.29 -11.89
N ALA A 146 0.60 -5.74 -12.57
CA ALA A 146 -0.64 -6.14 -11.93
C ALA A 146 -0.59 -7.55 -11.32
N HIS A 147 0.38 -8.39 -11.67
CA HIS A 147 0.57 -9.70 -11.04
C HIS A 147 1.21 -9.52 -9.67
N VAL A 148 2.34 -8.81 -9.61
CA VAL A 148 3.03 -8.44 -8.37
C VAL A 148 2.09 -7.68 -7.43
N HIS A 149 1.27 -6.74 -7.97
CA HIS A 149 0.25 -6.05 -7.18
C HIS A 149 -0.72 -7.02 -6.50
N ALA A 150 -1.21 -8.03 -7.24
CA ALA A 150 -2.15 -9.01 -6.68
C ALA A 150 -1.51 -9.88 -5.58
N LEU A 151 -0.24 -10.27 -5.75
CA LEU A 151 0.52 -11.02 -4.75
C LEU A 151 0.73 -10.20 -3.48
N LEU A 152 1.20 -8.98 -3.61
CA LEU A 152 1.42 -8.07 -2.48
C LEU A 152 0.12 -7.69 -1.75
N CYS A 153 -0.99 -7.46 -2.49
CA CYS A 153 -2.29 -7.25 -1.87
C CYS A 153 -2.77 -8.46 -1.06
N LYS A 154 -2.44 -9.69 -1.47
CA LYS A 154 -2.70 -10.89 -0.68
C LYS A 154 -1.83 -10.92 0.57
N ALA A 155 -0.55 -10.60 0.45
CA ALA A 155 0.41 -10.56 1.56
C ALA A 155 0.01 -9.57 2.66
N LEU A 156 -0.69 -8.48 2.33
CA LEU A 156 -1.24 -7.53 3.32
C LEU A 156 -2.11 -8.18 4.42
N HIS A 157 -2.62 -9.40 4.17
CA HIS A 157 -3.55 -10.09 5.06
C HIS A 157 -2.97 -11.37 5.67
N THR A 158 -1.68 -11.69 5.43
CA THR A 158 -1.05 -12.96 5.85
C THR A 158 0.13 -12.80 6.80
N GLY A 159 0.38 -11.61 7.33
CA GLY A 159 1.53 -11.36 8.21
C GLY A 159 2.89 -11.21 7.47
N ASP A 160 2.92 -11.49 6.16
CA ASP A 160 4.12 -11.30 5.32
C ASP A 160 4.36 -9.84 4.93
N PHE A 161 3.54 -8.93 5.45
CA PHE A 161 3.56 -7.51 5.17
C PHE A 161 3.26 -6.71 6.44
N GLU A 162 4.31 -6.26 7.10
CA GLU A 162 4.22 -5.48 8.34
C GLU A 162 4.40 -3.99 8.05
N ARG A 163 3.58 -3.17 8.70
CA ARG A 163 3.65 -1.70 8.64
C ARG A 163 3.55 -1.16 10.05
N ARG A 164 4.55 -0.39 10.46
CA ARG A 164 4.49 0.34 11.72
C ARG A 164 4.52 1.84 11.47
N TYR A 165 3.84 2.54 12.34
CA TYR A 165 3.68 3.98 12.28
C TYR A 165 4.15 4.61 13.58
N LEU A 166 4.70 5.80 13.49
CA LEU A 166 4.89 6.69 14.62
C LEU A 166 3.86 7.82 14.53
N ALA A 167 3.20 8.09 15.65
CA ALA A 167 2.28 9.20 15.79
C ALA A 167 2.61 10.02 17.03
N VAL A 168 2.37 11.32 16.97
CA VAL A 168 2.32 12.17 18.17
C VAL A 168 0.86 12.41 18.50
N ALA A 169 0.41 11.86 19.64
CA ALA A 169 -0.96 11.97 20.13
C ALA A 169 -1.07 12.97 21.26
N GLU A 170 -2.21 13.64 21.39
CA GLU A 170 -2.48 14.60 22.47
C GLU A 170 -2.67 13.89 23.82
N GLY A 171 -2.11 14.46 24.88
CA GLY A 171 -2.23 13.98 26.25
C GLY A 171 -1.32 12.81 26.59
N VAL A 172 -1.47 12.32 27.83
CA VAL A 172 -0.71 11.22 28.41
C VAL A 172 -1.63 10.02 28.57
N PHE A 173 -1.25 8.90 27.99
CA PHE A 173 -2.02 7.65 28.06
C PHE A 173 -1.93 7.03 29.46
N ALA A 174 -3.06 6.57 29.98
CA ALA A 174 -3.12 5.81 31.22
C ALA A 174 -2.43 4.43 31.06
N GLU A 175 -2.68 3.79 29.91
CA GLU A 175 -2.09 2.49 29.57
C GLU A 175 -0.99 2.67 28.52
N LYS A 176 0.22 2.20 28.83
CA LYS A 176 1.39 2.33 27.93
C LYS A 176 1.27 1.50 26.64
N GLN A 177 0.38 0.52 26.58
CA GLN A 177 0.11 -0.30 25.40
C GLN A 177 -1.30 -0.85 25.39
N GLY A 178 -1.82 -1.17 24.23
CA GLY A 178 -3.14 -1.75 24.10
C GLY A 178 -3.53 -2.08 22.67
N VAL A 179 -4.75 -2.56 22.53
CA VAL A 179 -5.38 -2.88 21.25
C VAL A 179 -6.70 -2.16 21.13
N VAL A 180 -6.90 -1.46 20.03
CA VAL A 180 -8.20 -0.89 19.66
C VAL A 180 -8.81 -1.79 18.58
N ASP A 181 -9.76 -2.64 18.97
CA ASP A 181 -10.59 -3.44 18.07
C ASP A 181 -11.98 -2.79 18.00
N ALA A 182 -12.11 -1.83 17.11
CA ALA A 182 -13.32 -0.99 17.00
C ALA A 182 -13.65 -0.76 15.51
N PRO A 183 -14.79 -1.26 15.01
CA PRO A 183 -15.16 -1.15 13.61
C PRO A 183 -15.34 0.32 13.18
N ILE A 184 -14.94 0.62 11.93
CA ILE A 184 -14.97 1.99 11.39
C ILE A 184 -15.99 2.10 10.27
N ALA A 185 -16.87 3.09 10.36
CA ALA A 185 -17.82 3.47 9.34
C ALA A 185 -17.58 4.89 8.82
N ARG A 186 -18.25 5.25 7.73
CA ARG A 186 -18.33 6.63 7.26
C ARG A 186 -19.37 7.38 8.10
N VAL A 187 -19.05 8.60 8.52
CA VAL A 187 -20.04 9.48 9.16
C VAL A 187 -21.10 9.86 8.13
N GLU A 188 -22.37 9.72 8.49
CA GLU A 188 -23.50 10.11 7.64
C GLU A 188 -23.37 11.57 7.22
N GLY A 189 -23.66 11.86 5.94
CA GLY A 189 -23.54 13.21 5.38
C GLY A 189 -22.10 13.69 5.14
N SER A 190 -21.07 12.96 5.55
CA SER A 190 -19.67 13.36 5.31
C SER A 190 -19.01 12.55 4.18
N ALA A 191 -18.37 13.26 3.25
CA ALA A 191 -17.57 12.61 2.21
C ALA A 191 -16.27 11.97 2.76
N ILE A 192 -15.67 12.57 3.79
CA ILE A 192 -14.32 12.23 4.26
C ILE A 192 -14.27 11.67 5.68
N LYS A 193 -15.11 12.15 6.61
CA LYS A 193 -15.02 11.80 8.03
C LYS A 193 -15.46 10.35 8.29
N ARG A 194 -14.76 9.71 9.21
CA ARG A 194 -15.01 8.34 9.70
C ARG A 194 -15.29 8.38 11.18
N CYS A 195 -15.93 7.35 11.71
CA CYS A 195 -16.16 7.17 13.15
C CYS A 195 -16.12 5.69 13.51
N VAL A 196 -15.91 5.40 14.79
CA VAL A 196 -16.18 4.07 15.34
C VAL A 196 -17.68 3.85 15.33
N SER A 197 -18.11 2.71 14.77
CA SER A 197 -19.52 2.32 14.71
C SER A 197 -19.63 0.80 14.64
N PRO A 198 -20.59 0.17 15.36
CA PRO A 198 -20.82 -1.27 15.29
C PRO A 198 -21.13 -1.78 13.87
N ASP A 199 -21.75 -0.95 13.03
CA ASP A 199 -22.05 -1.27 11.62
C ASP A 199 -20.87 -1.04 10.67
N GLY A 200 -19.70 -0.68 11.22
CA GLY A 200 -18.50 -0.39 10.48
C GLY A 200 -17.76 -1.64 9.99
N GLN A 201 -16.72 -1.42 9.21
CA GLN A 201 -15.79 -2.48 8.81
C GLN A 201 -14.82 -2.78 9.95
N ARG A 202 -14.53 -4.06 10.22
CA ARG A 202 -13.51 -4.48 11.20
C ARG A 202 -12.23 -3.67 11.03
N ALA A 203 -11.76 -3.11 12.14
CA ALA A 203 -10.53 -2.34 12.19
C ALA A 203 -9.82 -2.62 13.52
N VAL A 204 -8.53 -3.00 13.44
CA VAL A 204 -7.72 -3.35 14.61
C VAL A 204 -6.38 -2.63 14.54
N THR A 205 -6.06 -1.91 15.61
CA THR A 205 -4.82 -1.14 15.78
C THR A 205 -4.18 -1.50 17.12
N HIS A 206 -2.96 -1.97 17.10
CA HIS A 206 -2.12 -2.12 18.29
C HIS A 206 -1.35 -0.83 18.52
N TYR A 207 -1.20 -0.39 19.77
CA TYR A 207 -0.42 0.78 20.10
C TYR A 207 0.53 0.52 21.27
N ARG A 208 1.65 1.23 21.27
CA ARG A 208 2.63 1.27 22.35
C ARG A 208 3.17 2.69 22.49
N VAL A 209 3.00 3.28 23.67
CA VAL A 209 3.58 4.58 24.03
C VAL A 209 5.08 4.39 24.23
N LEU A 210 5.89 5.12 23.48
CA LEU A 210 7.34 5.07 23.56
C LEU A 210 7.87 6.11 24.53
N ARG A 211 7.39 7.34 24.44
CA ARG A 211 7.80 8.48 25.25
C ARG A 211 6.64 9.45 25.39
N ASN A 212 6.65 10.27 26.41
CA ASN A 212 5.69 11.35 26.58
C ASN A 212 6.28 12.57 27.29
N ASN A 213 5.57 13.69 27.19
CA ASN A 213 5.68 14.84 28.07
C ASN A 213 4.30 15.19 28.63
N SER A 214 4.13 16.33 29.30
CA SER A 214 2.85 16.73 29.89
C SER A 214 1.74 17.00 28.84
N ARG A 215 2.07 17.21 27.57
CA ARG A 215 1.14 17.59 26.49
C ARG A 215 0.93 16.49 25.46
N PHE A 216 1.97 15.72 25.13
CA PHE A 216 1.97 14.78 24.03
C PHE A 216 2.58 13.42 24.40
N SER A 217 2.17 12.39 23.66
CA SER A 217 2.77 11.06 23.69
C SER A 217 3.24 10.67 22.30
N LEU A 218 4.47 10.17 22.18
CA LEU A 218 4.96 9.48 20.98
C LEU A 218 4.53 8.02 21.04
N VAL A 219 3.74 7.61 20.06
CA VAL A 219 3.11 6.29 20.02
C VAL A 219 3.52 5.52 18.78
N GLU A 220 3.97 4.29 18.97
CA GLU A 220 4.15 3.32 17.89
C GLU A 220 2.84 2.57 17.67
N LEU A 221 2.44 2.40 16.39
CA LEU A 221 1.21 1.72 16.03
C LEU A 221 1.46 0.67 14.96
N THR A 222 0.84 -0.51 15.15
CA THR A 222 0.85 -1.61 14.19
C THR A 222 -0.57 -1.94 13.77
N LEU A 223 -0.78 -2.19 12.47
CA LEU A 223 -2.10 -2.38 11.90
C LEU A 223 -2.32 -3.83 11.43
N GLU A 224 -3.39 -4.50 11.92
CA GLU A 224 -3.91 -5.72 11.30
C GLU A 224 -4.77 -5.39 10.06
N THR A 225 -5.42 -4.25 10.04
CA THR A 225 -6.31 -3.79 8.98
C THR A 225 -5.87 -2.42 8.47
N GLY A 226 -6.37 -1.98 7.32
CA GLY A 226 -6.01 -0.70 6.71
C GLY A 226 -7.24 0.10 6.26
N ARG A 227 -8.09 0.55 7.22
CA ARG A 227 -9.26 1.38 6.89
C ARG A 227 -8.87 2.84 6.74
N THR A 228 -9.65 3.58 5.95
CA THR A 228 -9.44 5.03 5.77
C THR A 228 -9.43 5.72 7.14
N HIS A 229 -8.40 6.52 7.40
CA HIS A 229 -8.17 7.26 8.64
C HIS A 229 -8.10 6.38 9.91
N GLN A 230 -7.84 5.07 9.81
CA GLN A 230 -7.96 4.13 10.92
C GLN A 230 -7.23 4.57 12.18
N ILE A 231 -5.94 4.88 12.09
CA ILE A 231 -5.13 5.33 13.24
C ILE A 231 -5.72 6.60 13.84
N ARG A 232 -6.07 7.56 13.02
CA ARG A 232 -6.61 8.87 13.43
C ARG A 232 -7.92 8.72 14.19
N VAL A 233 -8.82 7.87 13.67
CA VAL A 233 -10.12 7.56 14.32
C VAL A 233 -9.93 6.81 15.62
N HIS A 234 -9.07 5.80 15.65
CA HIS A 234 -8.82 4.98 16.83
C HIS A 234 -8.16 5.78 17.96
N MET A 235 -7.19 6.62 17.65
CA MET A 235 -6.55 7.47 18.65
C MET A 235 -7.54 8.52 19.21
N ALA A 236 -8.35 9.14 18.36
CA ALA A 236 -9.42 10.03 18.81
C ALA A 236 -10.48 9.30 19.64
N HIS A 237 -10.82 8.05 19.30
CA HIS A 237 -11.74 7.21 20.08
C HIS A 237 -11.22 6.90 21.49
N LEU A 238 -9.92 6.76 21.67
CA LEU A 238 -9.27 6.62 22.97
C LEU A 238 -9.20 7.93 23.77
N GLY A 239 -9.61 9.07 23.19
CA GLY A 239 -9.47 10.39 23.80
C GLY A 239 -8.11 11.05 23.57
N HIS A 240 -7.28 10.47 22.72
CA HIS A 240 -5.93 10.93 22.36
C HIS A 240 -5.79 11.21 20.86
N PRO A 241 -6.50 12.22 20.31
CA PRO A 241 -6.37 12.54 18.87
C PRO A 241 -4.93 12.86 18.52
N LEU A 242 -4.56 12.75 17.24
CA LEU A 242 -3.24 13.09 16.80
C LEU A 242 -3.04 14.61 16.79
N ALA A 243 -1.87 15.06 17.20
CA ALA A 243 -1.50 16.47 17.17
C ALA A 243 -1.68 17.04 15.74
N GLY A 244 -2.35 18.20 15.63
CA GLY A 244 -2.61 18.86 14.36
C GLY A 244 -3.67 18.20 13.47
N ASP A 245 -4.40 17.20 13.97
CA ASP A 245 -5.45 16.55 13.18
C ASP A 245 -6.72 17.40 13.14
N PHE A 246 -6.88 18.17 12.06
CA PHE A 246 -8.02 19.08 11.86
C PHE A 246 -9.39 18.38 11.81
N LEU A 247 -9.42 17.05 11.55
CA LEU A 247 -10.67 16.30 11.33
C LEU A 247 -11.15 15.57 12.60
N TYR A 248 -10.22 15.13 13.45
CA TYR A 248 -10.51 14.30 14.63
C TYR A 248 -9.98 14.88 15.94
N GLY A 249 -9.14 15.88 15.91
CA GLY A 249 -8.56 16.57 17.04
C GLY A 249 -8.66 18.08 16.93
N THR A 250 -7.66 18.77 17.47
CA THR A 250 -7.56 20.22 17.41
C THR A 250 -6.57 20.64 16.32
N GLU A 251 -7.03 21.45 15.35
CA GLU A 251 -6.14 22.06 14.37
C GLU A 251 -5.28 23.13 15.06
N ASP A 252 -3.96 22.96 14.99
CA ASP A 252 -2.97 23.92 15.46
C ASP A 252 -1.87 24.05 14.40
N LYS A 253 -2.04 25.02 13.49
CA LYS A 253 -1.13 25.24 12.34
C LYS A 253 0.22 25.81 12.74
N GLU A 254 0.33 26.43 13.91
CA GLU A 254 1.59 26.91 14.46
C GLU A 254 2.43 25.75 15.00
N LEU A 255 1.76 24.70 15.48
CA LEU A 255 2.38 23.50 16.00
C LEU A 255 2.79 22.53 14.87
N ILE A 256 1.81 22.12 14.05
CA ILE A 256 2.02 21.24 12.89
C ILE A 256 0.82 21.36 11.93
N ARG A 257 1.10 21.41 10.62
CA ARG A 257 0.07 21.65 9.58
C ARG A 257 -0.58 20.37 9.03
N ARG A 258 -0.57 19.31 9.80
CA ARG A 258 -1.11 17.99 9.42
C ARG A 258 -1.30 17.12 10.64
N ALA A 259 -2.05 16.03 10.54
CA ALA A 259 -2.02 14.99 11.55
C ALA A 259 -0.59 14.43 11.70
N ALA A 260 -0.06 14.43 12.92
CA ALA A 260 1.29 13.98 13.23
C ALA A 260 1.38 12.46 13.13
N LEU A 261 1.47 11.94 11.90
CA LEU A 261 1.50 10.52 11.56
C LEU A 261 2.53 10.22 10.48
N HIS A 262 3.36 9.20 10.72
CA HIS A 262 4.44 8.79 9.85
C HIS A 262 4.56 7.27 9.76
N ALA A 263 4.52 6.70 8.57
CA ALA A 263 4.79 5.29 8.30
C ALA A 263 6.30 5.07 8.29
N PHE A 264 6.86 4.76 9.46
CA PHE A 264 8.32 4.75 9.64
C PHE A 264 8.96 3.41 9.30
N HIS A 265 8.22 2.29 9.42
CA HIS A 265 8.75 0.95 9.20
C HIS A 265 7.87 0.15 8.26
N LEU A 266 8.52 -0.57 7.37
CA LEU A 266 7.91 -1.47 6.41
C LEU A 266 8.75 -2.74 6.29
N ARG A 267 8.13 -3.91 6.48
CA ARG A 267 8.75 -5.21 6.23
C ARG A 267 7.82 -6.04 5.36
N LEU A 268 8.37 -6.67 4.33
CA LEU A 268 7.61 -7.53 3.44
C LEU A 268 8.46 -8.68 2.90
N THR A 269 7.80 -9.79 2.55
CA THR A 269 8.41 -10.84 1.74
C THR A 269 8.26 -10.49 0.27
N HIS A 270 9.38 -10.40 -0.46
CA HIS A 270 9.36 -10.10 -1.89
C HIS A 270 8.60 -11.20 -2.65
N PRO A 271 7.54 -10.87 -3.41
CA PRO A 271 6.59 -11.85 -3.92
C PRO A 271 7.13 -12.78 -5.01
N ILE A 272 8.28 -12.46 -5.60
CA ILE A 272 8.92 -13.25 -6.66
C ILE A 272 10.16 -13.96 -6.13
N THR A 273 11.04 -13.27 -5.41
CA THR A 273 12.32 -13.84 -4.94
C THR A 273 12.21 -14.55 -3.60
N GLY A 274 11.15 -14.29 -2.80
CA GLY A 274 10.99 -14.79 -1.45
C GLY A 274 11.89 -14.12 -0.41
N GLN A 275 12.72 -13.16 -0.81
CA GLN A 275 13.60 -12.42 0.10
C GLN A 275 12.79 -11.51 1.03
N THR A 276 13.15 -11.45 2.31
CA THR A 276 12.62 -10.45 3.23
C THR A 276 13.28 -9.10 2.96
N LEU A 277 12.46 -8.10 2.72
CA LEU A 277 12.86 -6.70 2.58
C LEU A 277 12.35 -5.93 3.80
N GLU A 278 13.22 -5.10 4.39
CA GLU A 278 12.91 -4.29 5.57
C GLU A 278 13.49 -2.89 5.42
N PHE A 279 12.67 -1.87 5.73
CA PHE A 279 13.01 -0.48 5.53
C PHE A 279 12.52 0.35 6.71
N GLU A 280 13.34 1.34 7.09
CA GLU A 280 12.98 2.31 8.12
C GLU A 280 13.24 3.74 7.63
N ARG A 281 12.46 4.69 8.17
CA ARG A 281 12.65 6.13 7.99
C ARG A 281 12.47 6.83 9.33
N GLU A 282 13.38 7.74 9.62
CA GLU A 282 13.30 8.59 10.80
C GLU A 282 12.06 9.48 10.79
N LEU A 283 11.65 9.92 11.97
CA LEU A 283 10.61 10.95 12.10
C LEU A 283 10.99 12.19 11.27
N PRO A 284 10.06 12.70 10.47
CA PRO A 284 10.25 13.96 9.77
C PRO A 284 10.38 15.13 10.76
N GLU A 285 11.06 16.17 10.33
CA GLU A 285 11.47 17.31 11.18
C GLU A 285 10.27 17.95 11.92
N ASP A 286 9.15 18.15 11.24
CA ASP A 286 7.93 18.71 11.82
C ASP A 286 7.35 17.85 12.97
N MET A 287 7.53 16.54 12.94
CA MET A 287 7.13 15.65 14.03
C MET A 287 8.23 15.52 15.10
N ARG A 288 9.50 15.61 14.72
CA ARG A 288 10.63 15.53 15.65
C ARG A 288 10.59 16.69 16.65
N ALA A 289 10.27 17.89 16.19
CA ALA A 289 10.08 19.05 17.04
C ALA A 289 9.03 18.85 18.15
N LEU A 290 7.96 18.08 17.86
CA LEU A 290 6.94 17.75 18.86
C LEU A 290 7.40 16.76 19.93
N THR A 291 8.49 16.04 19.68
CA THR A 291 9.02 15.02 20.61
C THR A 291 10.13 15.52 21.51
N GLU A 292 10.52 16.79 21.38
CA GLU A 292 11.51 17.41 22.25
C GLU A 292 11.06 17.41 23.72
N GLY A 293 11.99 17.07 24.63
CA GLY A 293 11.70 17.01 26.05
C GLY A 293 10.81 15.84 26.49
N MET A 294 10.47 14.90 25.62
CA MET A 294 9.78 13.67 26.00
C MET A 294 10.72 12.72 26.73
N VAL A 295 10.18 12.05 27.75
CA VAL A 295 10.85 11.01 28.55
C VAL A 295 10.15 9.65 28.37
N GLU A 296 10.87 8.55 28.62
CA GLU A 296 10.36 7.18 28.54
C GLU A 296 9.33 6.83 29.63
#